data_b4bc87a64fa5c2891b4d99747e853ea2
#
_entry.id   b4bc87a64fa5c2891b4d99747e853ea2
#
_cell.length_a   1.000
_cell.length_b   1.000
_cell.length_c   1.000
_cell.angle_alpha   90.00
_cell.angle_beta   90.00
_cell.angle_gamma   90.00
#
_symmetry.space_group_name_H-M   'P 1'
#
loop_
_entity.id
_entity.type
_entity.pdbx_description
1 polymer ?
#
loop_
_entity_poly.entity_id
_entity_poly.type
_entity_poly.pdbx_seq_one_letter_code
_entity_poly.pdbx_strand_id
1 'polypeptide(L)'
;MKKGYVKNIEEIAKENNNFRQVLYTGKHSQLVVMSLRPGEEIGAEVHPDTDQFFRIDAGEGKVIIDETENIIKDGFAVIVPAGANHNVINTSSE
;
A
#
# COMPACT_ATOMS: atom_id res chain seq x y z
N MET A 1 8.99 26.65 10.85
CA MET A 1 7.61 26.16 10.99
C MET A 1 7.39 24.93 10.12
N LYS A 2 6.82 23.89 10.69
CA LYS A 2 6.56 22.65 9.97
C LYS A 2 5.22 22.72 9.28
N LYS A 3 5.19 22.39 7.99
CA LYS A 3 3.97 22.53 7.18
C LYS A 3 3.20 21.22 6.99
N GLY A 4 3.89 20.08 7.04
CA GLY A 4 3.26 18.79 6.78
C GLY A 4 2.91 18.60 5.32
N TYR A 5 2.02 17.64 5.05
CA TYR A 5 1.61 17.28 3.70
C TYR A 5 0.08 17.12 3.68
N VAL A 6 -0.58 17.90 2.82
CA VAL A 6 -2.05 17.88 2.71
C VAL A 6 -2.45 17.85 1.25
N LYS A 7 -2.87 16.70 0.77
CA LYS A 7 -3.29 16.48 -0.63
C LYS A 7 -4.42 15.46 -0.69
N ASN A 8 -5.15 15.47 -1.78
CA ASN A 8 -6.13 14.44 -2.05
C ASN A 8 -5.41 13.17 -2.54
N ILE A 9 -5.07 12.29 -1.63
CA ILE A 9 -4.28 11.11 -1.94
C ILE A 9 -5.04 10.09 -2.78
N GLU A 10 -6.35 10.01 -2.64
CA GLU A 10 -7.16 9.11 -3.46
C GLU A 10 -7.01 9.45 -4.94
N GLU A 11 -7.10 10.73 -5.25
CA GLU A 11 -6.95 11.20 -6.62
C GLU A 11 -5.54 10.96 -7.15
N ILE A 12 -4.53 11.25 -6.33
CA ILE A 12 -3.13 11.02 -6.69
C ILE A 12 -2.87 9.54 -6.93
N ALA A 13 -3.40 8.68 -6.07
CA ALA A 13 -3.22 7.23 -6.19
C ALA A 13 -3.87 6.70 -7.48
N LYS A 14 -5.07 7.18 -7.82
CA LYS A 14 -5.76 6.75 -9.03
C LYS A 14 -5.07 7.20 -10.31
N GLU A 15 -4.40 8.33 -10.27
CA GLU A 15 -3.67 8.87 -11.43
C GLU A 15 -2.25 8.33 -11.56
N ASN A 16 -1.74 7.66 -10.53
CA ASN A 16 -0.38 7.15 -10.52
C ASN A 16 -0.24 5.92 -11.42
N ASN A 17 0.71 5.98 -12.34
CA ASN A 17 1.03 4.86 -13.24
C ASN A 17 2.36 4.21 -12.91
N ASN A 18 3.04 4.69 -11.87
CA ASN A 18 4.33 4.14 -11.46
C ASN A 18 4.12 3.04 -10.42
N PHE A 19 4.98 2.04 -10.43
CA PHE A 19 4.95 0.98 -9.44
C PHE A 19 5.00 1.56 -8.02
N ARG A 20 5.89 2.54 -7.82
CA ARG A 20 6.07 3.16 -6.52
C ARG A 20 6.40 4.64 -6.70
N GLN A 21 5.66 5.49 -6.00
CA GLN A 21 5.93 6.92 -6.00
C GLN A 21 5.88 7.44 -4.56
N VAL A 22 6.99 7.97 -4.08
CA VAL A 22 7.07 8.57 -2.74
C VAL A 22 6.51 9.98 -2.81
N LEU A 23 5.52 10.29 -1.99
CA LEU A 23 4.91 11.61 -1.93
C LEU A 23 5.48 12.47 -0.81
N TYR A 24 5.84 11.86 0.30
CA TYR A 24 6.32 12.59 1.46
C TYR A 24 7.15 11.68 2.35
N THR A 25 8.26 12.16 2.83
CA THR A 25 9.09 11.45 3.80
C THR A 25 9.22 12.30 5.06
N GLY A 26 8.66 11.80 6.15
CA GLY A 26 8.78 12.44 7.45
C GLY A 26 9.82 11.75 8.30
N LYS A 27 9.98 12.24 9.51
CA LYS A 27 10.92 11.66 10.48
C LYS A 27 10.50 10.24 10.90
N HIS A 28 9.21 10.01 11.02
CA HIS A 28 8.65 8.76 11.54
C HIS A 28 7.78 7.99 10.55
N SER A 29 7.51 8.56 9.39
CA SER A 29 6.63 7.93 8.41
C SER A 29 6.99 8.36 7.00
N GLN A 30 6.56 7.57 6.04
CA GLN A 30 6.71 7.89 4.63
C GLN A 30 5.39 7.59 3.93
N LEU A 31 4.93 8.53 3.09
CA LEU A 31 3.71 8.38 2.32
C LEU A 31 4.06 8.00 0.89
N VAL A 32 3.55 6.87 0.44
CA VAL A 32 3.85 6.29 -0.87
C VAL A 32 2.55 5.88 -1.55
N VAL A 33 2.45 6.11 -2.84
CA VAL A 33 1.38 5.53 -3.65
C VAL A 33 1.99 4.52 -4.59
N MET A 34 1.22 3.46 -4.92
CA MET A 34 1.69 2.38 -5.75
C MET A 34 0.62 1.99 -6.76
N SER A 35 1.06 1.53 -7.92
CA SER A 35 0.20 0.99 -8.96
C SER A 35 0.74 -0.38 -9.36
N LEU A 36 -0.09 -1.41 -9.19
CA LEU A 36 0.27 -2.78 -9.56
C LEU A 36 -0.56 -3.19 -10.78
N ARG A 37 0.10 -3.75 -11.77
CA ARG A 37 -0.59 -4.31 -12.94
C ARG A 37 -1.27 -5.62 -12.56
N PRO A 38 -2.28 -6.07 -13.33
CA PRO A 38 -2.88 -7.37 -13.06
C PRO A 38 -1.84 -8.47 -12.94
N GLY A 39 -1.92 -9.24 -11.87
CA GLY A 39 -0.97 -10.31 -11.58
C GLY A 39 0.32 -9.88 -10.93
N GLU A 40 0.60 -8.58 -10.88
CA GLU A 40 1.82 -8.06 -10.26
C GLU A 40 1.69 -8.07 -8.74
N GLU A 41 2.81 -8.23 -8.06
CA GLU A 41 2.84 -8.23 -6.61
C GLU A 41 3.99 -7.37 -6.09
N ILE A 42 3.86 -6.93 -4.83
CA ILE A 42 4.93 -6.17 -4.16
C ILE A 42 6.11 -7.09 -3.85
N GLY A 43 5.83 -8.35 -3.55
CA GLY A 43 6.82 -9.30 -3.06
C GLY A 43 6.74 -9.45 -1.54
N ALA A 44 7.14 -10.58 -1.03
CA ALA A 44 7.09 -10.83 0.41
C ALA A 44 8.10 -9.95 1.14
N GLU A 45 7.66 -9.25 2.17
CA GLU A 45 8.49 -8.34 2.94
C GLU A 45 8.22 -8.46 4.43
N VAL A 46 9.23 -8.14 5.23
CA VAL A 46 9.11 -8.02 6.69
C VAL A 46 9.73 -6.70 7.11
N HIS A 47 8.97 -5.92 7.86
CA HIS A 47 9.47 -4.68 8.46
C HIS A 47 9.47 -4.86 9.97
N PRO A 48 10.64 -5.13 10.57
CA PRO A 48 10.69 -5.54 11.99
C PRO A 48 10.30 -4.46 12.98
N ASP A 49 10.50 -3.20 12.64
CA ASP A 49 10.35 -2.11 13.59
C ASP A 49 9.19 -1.16 13.30
N THR A 50 8.43 -1.39 12.24
CA THR A 50 7.35 -0.48 11.84
C THR A 50 6.09 -1.22 11.46
N ASP A 51 4.95 -0.65 11.81
CA ASP A 51 3.67 -1.07 11.24
C ASP A 51 3.53 -0.43 9.87
N GLN A 52 2.80 -1.08 8.99
CA GLN A 52 2.49 -0.51 7.68
C GLN A 52 1.00 -0.36 7.52
N PHE A 53 0.60 0.78 6.95
CA PHE A 53 -0.79 1.08 6.63
C PHE A 53 -0.94 1.09 5.11
N PHE A 54 -1.89 0.33 4.60
CA PHE A 54 -2.27 0.34 3.18
C PHE A 54 -3.72 0.75 3.05
N ARG A 55 -4.00 1.55 2.04
CA ARG A 55 -5.37 1.86 1.64
C ARG A 55 -5.51 1.55 0.16
N ILE A 56 -6.59 0.87 -0.20
CA ILE A 56 -6.87 0.51 -1.58
C ILE A 56 -7.81 1.55 -2.16
N ASP A 57 -7.35 2.31 -3.13
CA ASP A 57 -8.14 3.38 -3.74
C ASP A 57 -8.79 2.97 -5.05
N ALA A 58 -8.33 1.92 -5.68
CA ALA A 58 -8.95 1.38 -6.89
C ALA A 58 -8.51 -0.06 -7.11
N GLY A 59 -9.43 -0.88 -7.59
CA GLY A 59 -9.14 -2.25 -7.98
C GLY A 59 -9.43 -3.27 -6.90
N GLU A 60 -8.98 -4.48 -7.14
CA GLU A 60 -9.18 -5.63 -6.27
C GLU A 60 -7.89 -6.42 -6.19
N GLY A 61 -7.62 -6.97 -5.02
CA GLY A 61 -6.43 -7.76 -4.83
C GLY A 61 -6.53 -8.64 -3.60
N LYS A 62 -5.38 -9.15 -3.16
CA LYS A 62 -5.30 -9.85 -1.88
C LYS A 62 -4.05 -9.44 -1.13
N VAL A 63 -4.13 -9.45 0.19
CA VAL A 63 -2.99 -9.25 1.07
C VAL A 63 -2.80 -10.53 1.88
N ILE A 64 -1.56 -10.97 1.95
CA ILE A 64 -1.18 -12.13 2.76
C ILE A 64 -0.37 -11.59 3.92
N ILE A 65 -0.87 -11.79 5.15
CA ILE A 65 -0.19 -11.38 6.37
C ILE A 65 0.16 -12.64 7.12
N ASP A 66 1.45 -12.90 7.28
CA ASP A 66 2.01 -14.17 7.70
C ASP A 66 1.44 -15.26 6.78
N GLU A 67 0.55 -16.11 7.25
CA GLU A 67 -0.03 -17.18 6.43
C GLU A 67 -1.51 -16.95 6.11
N THR A 68 -2.06 -15.80 6.51
CA THR A 68 -3.48 -15.51 6.31
C THR A 68 -3.71 -14.67 5.07
N GLU A 69 -4.55 -15.16 4.17
CA GLU A 69 -4.94 -14.43 2.97
C GLU A 69 -6.23 -13.66 3.20
N ASN A 70 -6.26 -12.40 2.74
CA ASN A 70 -7.43 -11.54 2.81
C ASN A 70 -7.69 -10.92 1.45
N ILE A 71 -8.94 -10.92 1.02
CA ILE A 71 -9.33 -10.25 -0.22
C ILE A 71 -9.56 -8.77 0.09
N ILE A 72 -9.01 -7.90 -0.73
CA ILE A 72 -9.10 -6.45 -0.56
C ILE A 72 -9.59 -5.79 -1.84
N LYS A 73 -10.27 -4.67 -1.70
CA LYS A 73 -10.79 -3.89 -2.84
C LYS A 73 -10.86 -2.42 -2.44
N ASP A 74 -11.35 -1.56 -3.35
CA ASP A 74 -11.40 -0.11 -3.06
C ASP A 74 -12.11 0.18 -1.75
N GLY A 75 -11.56 1.12 -1.02
CA GLY A 75 -12.04 1.53 0.29
C GLY A 75 -11.51 0.72 1.45
N PHE A 76 -10.84 -0.40 1.18
CA PHE A 76 -10.27 -1.22 2.25
C PHE A 76 -8.99 -0.60 2.79
N ALA A 77 -8.81 -0.75 4.09
CA ALA A 77 -7.56 -0.41 4.77
C ALA A 77 -6.94 -1.67 5.35
N VAL A 78 -5.63 -1.72 5.35
CA VAL A 78 -4.87 -2.85 5.88
C VAL A 78 -3.79 -2.32 6.80
N ILE A 79 -3.69 -2.86 8.00
CA ILE A 79 -2.56 -2.61 8.89
C ILE A 79 -1.75 -3.89 8.98
N VAL A 80 -0.47 -3.81 8.61
CA VAL A 80 0.46 -4.93 8.78
C VAL A 80 1.29 -4.64 10.02
N PRO A 81 1.17 -5.45 11.08
CA PRO A 81 1.94 -5.22 12.29
C PRO A 81 3.44 -5.37 12.06
N ALA A 82 4.22 -4.63 12.83
CA ALA A 82 5.67 -4.77 12.80
C ALA A 82 6.07 -6.23 13.02
N GLY A 83 7.00 -6.72 12.21
CA GLY A 83 7.49 -8.09 12.30
C GLY A 83 6.71 -9.12 11.50
N ALA A 84 5.52 -8.78 11.02
CA ALA A 84 4.73 -9.72 10.22
C ALA A 84 5.26 -9.77 8.78
N ASN A 85 5.30 -10.96 8.21
CA ASN A 85 5.60 -11.13 6.80
C ASN A 85 4.34 -10.77 6.01
N HIS A 86 4.49 -10.06 4.90
CA HIS A 86 3.32 -9.67 4.12
C HIS A 86 3.65 -9.57 2.62
N ASN A 87 2.61 -9.71 1.81
CA ASN A 87 2.67 -9.50 0.37
C ASN A 87 1.32 -8.97 -0.10
N VAL A 88 1.34 -8.09 -1.08
CA VAL A 88 0.14 -7.53 -1.71
C VAL A 88 0.17 -7.90 -3.18
N ILE A 89 -0.91 -8.48 -3.68
CA ILE A 89 -1.01 -8.99 -5.05
C ILE A 89 -2.24 -8.39 -5.71
N ASN A 90 -2.06 -7.88 -6.93
CA ASN A 90 -3.19 -7.43 -7.73
C ASN A 90 -3.81 -8.66 -8.43
N THR A 91 -5.01 -9.03 -8.00
CA THR A 91 -5.73 -10.19 -8.56
C THR A 91 -6.78 -9.77 -9.58
N SER A 92 -6.91 -8.47 -9.85
CA SER A 92 -7.90 -8.00 -10.82
C SER A 92 -7.42 -8.30 -12.25
N SER A 93 -8.36 -8.23 -13.19
CA SER A 93 -8.06 -8.43 -14.60
C SER A 93 -7.81 -7.12 -15.34
N GLU A 94 -7.82 -6.01 -14.62
CA GLU A 94 -7.69 -4.66 -15.21
C GLU A 94 -6.51 -3.90 -14.69
#